data_b5c7f9dac3edc287dd33aa105b3386d5
#
_entry.id   b5c7f9dac3edc287dd33aa105b3386d5
#
_cell.length_a   1.000
_cell.length_b   1.000
_cell.length_c   1.000
_cell.angle_alpha   90.00
_cell.angle_beta   90.00
_cell.angle_gamma   90.00
#
_symmetry.space_group_name_H-M   'P 1'
#
loop_
_entity.id
_entity.type
_entity.pdbx_description
1 polymer ?
#
loop_
_entity_poly.entity_id
_entity_poly.type
_entity_poly.pdbx_seq_one_letter_code
_entity_poly.pdbx_strand_id
1 'polypeptide(L)'
;MISLNFLRKVDIFNNLSENQLSLLREGCHEKRYSNGELLFKDGMEANQIWIMQEGRVDLRFDLPGRATSEVTTFYSEWPGNTFGWSCFVPPYKYILSAYCASIDCHILHLNKEYMRSLFKEDSQMGYIVMSNLTRVMRARFQMMQSTYSFRMTKIIVHMATCGIAAGAKNVMKALMIEMAKIDRENIIVETAGCIGRCQSEPNVTVQKEGEEPVVYQDVTPDRMRLIFQEHVLKGKILSDLVLN
;
A
#
# COMPACT_ATOMS: atom_id res chain seq x y z
N MET A 1 -20.70 22.24 15.50
CA MET A 1 -20.27 23.36 14.57
C MET A 1 -18.82 23.12 14.19
N ILE A 2 -18.50 23.04 12.92
CA ILE A 2 -17.16 22.75 12.40
C ILE A 2 -16.20 23.89 12.78
N SER A 3 -15.10 23.54 13.44
CA SER A 3 -14.11 24.51 13.90
C SER A 3 -13.17 24.93 12.76
N LEU A 4 -12.95 26.23 12.60
CA LEU A 4 -11.93 26.74 11.67
C LEU A 4 -10.51 26.23 12.03
N ASN A 5 -10.24 26.06 13.33
CA ASN A 5 -8.97 25.48 13.79
C ASN A 5 -8.76 24.04 13.32
N PHE A 6 -9.84 23.27 13.18
CA PHE A 6 -9.77 21.94 12.58
C PHE A 6 -9.51 22.04 11.08
N LEU A 7 -10.28 22.84 10.35
CA LEU A 7 -10.11 23.00 8.89
C LEU A 7 -8.70 23.48 8.54
N ARG A 8 -8.08 24.31 9.36
CA ARG A 8 -6.70 24.79 9.16
C ARG A 8 -5.67 23.65 9.22
N LYS A 9 -6.00 22.54 9.92
CA LYS A 9 -5.13 21.35 10.04
C LYS A 9 -5.37 20.31 8.95
N VAL A 10 -6.41 20.47 8.13
CA VAL A 10 -6.70 19.56 7.03
C VAL A 10 -5.61 19.67 5.98
N ASP A 11 -5.09 18.54 5.54
CA ASP A 11 -3.90 18.40 4.71
C ASP A 11 -3.93 19.25 3.42
N ILE A 12 -5.08 19.32 2.74
CA ILE A 12 -5.23 20.11 1.50
C ILE A 12 -5.61 21.58 1.73
N PHE A 13 -5.98 21.99 2.96
CA PHE A 13 -6.40 23.36 3.27
C PHE A 13 -5.29 24.21 3.90
N ASN A 14 -4.08 23.66 3.99
CA ASN A 14 -2.92 24.40 4.50
C ASN A 14 -2.68 25.69 3.68
N ASN A 15 -2.34 26.77 4.37
CA ASN A 15 -2.07 28.10 3.80
C ASN A 15 -3.28 28.82 3.21
N LEU A 16 -4.51 28.37 3.47
CA LEU A 16 -5.70 29.15 3.19
C LEU A 16 -5.92 30.23 4.25
N SER A 17 -6.43 31.38 3.82
CA SER A 17 -6.82 32.46 4.70
C SER A 17 -8.06 32.09 5.53
N GLU A 18 -8.33 32.84 6.59
CA GLU A 18 -9.50 32.63 7.45
C GLU A 18 -10.82 32.81 6.69
N ASN A 19 -10.87 33.76 5.77
CA ASN A 19 -12.03 33.98 4.90
C ASN A 19 -12.27 32.77 3.97
N GLN A 20 -11.21 32.24 3.35
CA GLN A 20 -11.30 31.05 2.49
C GLN A 20 -11.73 29.81 3.28
N LEU A 21 -11.20 29.61 4.49
CA LEU A 21 -11.63 28.53 5.39
C LEU A 21 -13.09 28.69 5.83
N SER A 22 -13.57 29.92 6.03
CA SER A 22 -14.97 30.19 6.37
C SER A 22 -15.92 29.81 5.24
N LEU A 23 -15.57 30.12 3.98
CA LEU A 23 -16.33 29.70 2.80
C LEU A 23 -16.37 28.17 2.69
N LEU A 24 -15.24 27.49 2.86
CA LEU A 24 -15.23 26.01 2.87
C LEU A 24 -16.13 25.44 3.97
N ARG A 25 -16.10 26.03 5.16
CA ARG A 25 -16.94 25.60 6.29
C ARG A 25 -18.43 25.63 5.97
N GLU A 26 -18.89 26.65 5.24
CA GLU A 26 -20.29 26.80 4.84
C GLU A 26 -20.78 25.65 3.95
N GLY A 27 -19.90 25.09 3.10
CA GLY A 27 -20.19 23.96 2.24
C GLY A 27 -19.91 22.59 2.87
N CYS A 28 -19.33 22.55 4.07
CA CYS A 28 -19.06 21.29 4.76
C CYS A 28 -20.33 20.69 5.36
N HIS A 29 -20.54 19.39 5.13
CA HIS A 29 -21.58 18.60 5.75
C HIS A 29 -20.94 17.54 6.63
N GLU A 30 -21.52 17.32 7.82
CA GLU A 30 -21.07 16.33 8.80
C GLU A 30 -21.91 15.05 8.68
N LYS A 31 -21.25 13.89 8.73
CA LYS A 31 -21.93 12.60 8.83
C LYS A 31 -21.13 11.65 9.70
N ARG A 32 -21.84 10.80 10.46
CA ARG A 32 -21.28 9.73 11.26
C ARG A 32 -21.53 8.40 10.61
N TYR A 33 -20.57 7.48 10.76
CA TYR A 33 -20.60 6.13 10.26
C TYR A 33 -20.17 5.17 11.35
N SER A 34 -20.85 4.03 11.43
CA SER A 34 -20.52 2.94 12.36
C SER A 34 -19.45 2.01 11.76
N ASN A 35 -18.82 1.21 12.63
CA ASN A 35 -17.82 0.23 12.20
C ASN A 35 -18.35 -0.68 11.06
N GLY A 36 -17.56 -0.81 10.00
CA GLY A 36 -17.90 -1.60 8.82
C GLY A 36 -18.86 -0.92 7.84
N GLU A 37 -19.40 0.25 8.17
CA GLU A 37 -20.31 0.98 7.27
C GLU A 37 -19.56 1.51 6.05
N LEU A 38 -20.19 1.33 4.87
CA LEU A 38 -19.68 1.79 3.59
C LEU A 38 -19.94 3.29 3.40
N LEU A 39 -18.90 4.05 3.07
CA LEU A 39 -19.00 5.46 2.71
C LEU A 39 -19.27 5.64 1.22
N PHE A 40 -18.46 5.00 0.40
CA PHE A 40 -18.60 4.91 -1.06
C PHE A 40 -17.91 3.65 -1.59
N LYS A 41 -18.33 3.24 -2.78
CA LYS A 41 -17.84 2.04 -3.44
C LYS A 41 -17.02 2.38 -4.69
N ASP A 42 -16.05 1.51 -5.01
CA ASP A 42 -15.33 1.52 -6.28
C ASP A 42 -16.30 1.58 -7.48
N GLY A 43 -15.98 2.41 -8.47
CA GLY A 43 -16.79 2.64 -9.67
C GLY A 43 -17.97 3.62 -9.49
N MET A 44 -18.35 4.00 -8.26
CA MET A 44 -19.37 5.03 -8.03
C MET A 44 -18.88 6.41 -8.48
N GLU A 45 -19.83 7.28 -8.89
CA GLU A 45 -19.51 8.68 -9.21
C GLU A 45 -18.93 9.42 -8.00
N ALA A 46 -17.80 10.07 -8.21
CA ALA A 46 -17.13 10.88 -7.22
C ALA A 46 -17.65 12.34 -7.28
N ASN A 47 -18.60 12.64 -6.43
CA ASN A 47 -19.26 13.96 -6.37
C ASN A 47 -18.84 14.80 -5.17
N GLN A 48 -17.99 14.27 -4.31
CA GLN A 48 -17.54 14.95 -3.10
C GLN A 48 -16.16 14.49 -2.67
N ILE A 49 -15.45 15.39 -1.98
CA ILE A 49 -14.25 15.09 -1.23
C ILE A 49 -14.63 14.83 0.23
N TRP A 50 -13.89 13.97 0.87
CA TRP A 50 -14.10 13.53 2.23
C TRP A 50 -12.94 13.96 3.12
N ILE A 51 -13.25 14.35 4.36
CA ILE A 51 -12.27 14.81 5.35
C ILE A 51 -12.51 14.02 6.64
N MET A 52 -11.49 13.34 7.11
CA MET A 52 -11.53 12.59 8.36
C MET A 52 -11.48 13.55 9.55
N GLN A 53 -12.52 13.58 10.39
CA GLN A 53 -12.54 14.39 11.60
C GLN A 53 -12.20 13.56 12.84
N GLU A 54 -12.80 12.38 13.00
CA GLU A 54 -12.56 11.47 14.12
C GLU A 54 -12.69 10.02 13.64
N GLY A 55 -11.89 9.11 14.22
CA GLY A 55 -11.90 7.69 13.90
C GLY A 55 -10.90 7.31 12.83
N ARG A 56 -11.20 6.25 12.07
CA ARG A 56 -10.37 5.71 10.98
C ARG A 56 -11.25 5.21 9.83
N VAL A 57 -10.87 5.51 8.62
CA VAL A 57 -11.46 4.96 7.38
C VAL A 57 -10.42 4.12 6.65
N ASP A 58 -10.78 2.92 6.25
CA ASP A 58 -9.97 2.08 5.39
C ASP A 58 -10.42 2.22 3.93
N LEU A 59 -9.47 2.52 3.06
CA LEU A 59 -9.63 2.48 1.61
C LEU A 59 -9.23 1.09 1.12
N ARG A 60 -10.14 0.37 0.48
CA ARG A 60 -9.98 -1.04 0.12
C ARG A 60 -10.16 -1.28 -1.37
N PHE A 61 -9.43 -2.26 -1.91
CA PHE A 61 -9.68 -2.78 -3.25
C PHE A 61 -10.89 -3.72 -3.25
N ASP A 62 -11.79 -3.55 -4.21
CA ASP A 62 -12.84 -4.52 -4.51
C ASP A 62 -12.29 -5.54 -5.51
N LEU A 63 -11.90 -6.73 -5.02
CA LEU A 63 -11.35 -7.79 -5.85
C LEU A 63 -12.50 -8.64 -6.43
N PRO A 64 -12.49 -8.95 -7.76
CA PRO A 64 -13.48 -9.82 -8.37
C PRO A 64 -13.55 -11.18 -7.67
N GLY A 65 -14.75 -11.59 -7.26
CA GLY A 65 -14.99 -12.90 -6.63
C GLY A 65 -14.56 -13.02 -5.16
N ARG A 66 -14.09 -11.94 -4.51
CA ARG A 66 -13.77 -11.91 -3.07
C ARG A 66 -14.60 -10.84 -2.38
N ALA A 67 -15.07 -11.13 -1.17
CA ALA A 67 -15.67 -10.10 -0.32
C ALA A 67 -14.59 -9.11 0.11
N THR A 68 -14.91 -7.81 0.00
CA THR A 68 -14.04 -6.73 0.49
C THR A 68 -13.86 -6.88 2.00
N SER A 69 -12.63 -6.94 2.46
CA SER A 69 -12.27 -7.16 3.86
C SER A 69 -11.10 -6.28 4.28
N GLU A 70 -10.74 -6.30 5.55
CA GLU A 70 -9.58 -5.57 6.06
C GLU A 70 -8.26 -6.01 5.37
N VAL A 71 -8.17 -7.24 4.90
CA VAL A 71 -7.00 -7.77 4.18
C VAL A 71 -6.78 -7.05 2.85
N THR A 72 -7.83 -6.49 2.24
CA THR A 72 -7.76 -5.73 0.99
C THR A 72 -7.54 -4.23 1.22
N THR A 73 -7.23 -3.82 2.46
CA THR A 73 -6.99 -2.42 2.80
C THR A 73 -5.69 -1.94 2.14
N PHE A 74 -5.86 -0.93 1.30
CA PHE A 74 -4.76 -0.27 0.61
C PHE A 74 -4.15 0.84 1.46
N TYR A 75 -4.99 1.65 2.11
CA TYR A 75 -4.59 2.78 2.91
C TYR A 75 -5.63 3.09 3.99
N SER A 76 -5.18 3.56 5.15
CA SER A 76 -6.08 4.02 6.22
C SER A 76 -5.99 5.53 6.38
N GLU A 77 -7.14 6.19 6.50
CA GLU A 77 -7.27 7.63 6.68
C GLU A 77 -7.50 7.98 8.14
N TRP A 78 -6.80 8.99 8.59
CA TRP A 78 -6.76 9.47 9.96
C TRP A 78 -7.26 10.92 10.06
N PRO A 79 -7.57 11.43 11.26
CA PRO A 79 -8.02 12.81 11.43
C PRO A 79 -7.10 13.84 10.78
N GLY A 80 -7.72 14.76 10.02
CA GLY A 80 -7.03 15.78 9.23
C GLY A 80 -6.69 15.36 7.80
N ASN A 81 -6.81 14.08 7.46
CA ASN A 81 -6.60 13.59 6.10
C ASN A 81 -7.83 13.78 5.22
N THR A 82 -7.58 13.98 3.92
CA THR A 82 -8.61 13.99 2.88
C THR A 82 -8.51 12.78 1.97
N PHE A 83 -9.64 12.32 1.45
CA PHE A 83 -9.73 11.21 0.51
C PHE A 83 -10.89 11.40 -0.46
N GLY A 84 -10.99 10.51 -1.46
CA GLY A 84 -12.03 10.62 -2.49
C GLY A 84 -11.71 11.68 -3.56
N TRP A 85 -10.45 11.97 -3.84
CA TRP A 85 -9.98 12.99 -4.78
C TRP A 85 -10.36 12.74 -6.24
N SER A 86 -10.87 11.57 -6.55
CA SER A 86 -11.42 11.26 -7.87
C SER A 86 -12.50 12.26 -8.31
N CYS A 87 -13.09 13.00 -7.38
CA CYS A 87 -14.03 14.08 -7.69
C CYS A 87 -13.39 15.24 -8.51
N PHE A 88 -12.06 15.38 -8.49
CA PHE A 88 -11.34 16.41 -9.25
C PHE A 88 -10.74 15.90 -10.56
N VAL A 89 -10.66 14.58 -10.77
CA VAL A 89 -9.95 13.97 -11.90
C VAL A 89 -10.90 13.11 -12.74
N PRO A 90 -10.99 13.31 -14.07
CA PRO A 90 -11.75 12.40 -14.94
C PRO A 90 -11.26 10.96 -14.82
N PRO A 91 -12.13 9.97 -14.89
CA PRO A 91 -13.56 10.01 -15.25
C PRO A 91 -14.51 10.28 -14.07
N TYR A 92 -14.04 10.89 -12.97
CA TYR A 92 -14.81 11.27 -11.78
C TYR A 92 -15.52 10.07 -11.10
N LYS A 93 -14.81 8.94 -11.00
CA LYS A 93 -15.25 7.73 -10.32
C LYS A 93 -14.27 7.35 -9.23
N TYR A 94 -14.78 6.88 -8.09
CA TYR A 94 -13.90 6.32 -7.06
C TYR A 94 -13.20 5.07 -7.58
N ILE A 95 -11.94 4.88 -7.22
CA ILE A 95 -11.08 3.74 -7.62
C ILE A 95 -10.82 2.77 -6.46
N LEU A 96 -11.38 3.05 -5.30
CA LEU A 96 -11.34 2.25 -4.09
C LEU A 96 -12.68 2.36 -3.39
N SER A 97 -13.03 1.39 -2.55
CA SER A 97 -14.15 1.47 -1.62
C SER A 97 -13.67 1.98 -0.27
N ALA A 98 -14.49 2.79 0.41
CA ALA A 98 -14.18 3.37 1.72
C ALA A 98 -15.11 2.82 2.80
N TYR A 99 -14.54 2.33 3.89
CA TYR A 99 -15.25 1.74 5.02
C TYR A 99 -14.82 2.38 6.34
N CYS A 100 -15.78 2.63 7.23
CA CYS A 100 -15.46 2.99 8.60
C CYS A 100 -14.75 1.80 9.29
N ALA A 101 -13.58 2.04 9.86
CA ALA A 101 -12.70 1.02 10.42
C ALA A 101 -12.40 1.26 11.93
N SER A 102 -13.16 2.13 12.58
CA SER A 102 -13.20 2.35 14.02
C SER A 102 -14.62 2.16 14.54
N ILE A 103 -14.84 2.19 15.84
CA ILE A 103 -16.16 2.02 16.46
C ILE A 103 -17.17 2.97 15.82
N ASP A 104 -16.76 4.22 15.62
CA ASP A 104 -17.46 5.23 14.83
C ASP A 104 -16.45 6.10 14.07
N CYS A 105 -16.91 6.71 12.99
CA CYS A 105 -16.17 7.69 12.19
C CYS A 105 -17.01 8.97 12.11
N HIS A 106 -16.39 10.09 12.41
CA HIS A 106 -16.97 11.41 12.17
C HIS A 106 -16.29 12.05 10.98
N ILE A 107 -17.04 12.29 9.92
CA ILE A 107 -16.53 12.65 8.62
C ILE A 107 -17.22 13.90 8.10
N LEU A 108 -16.42 14.83 7.57
CA LEU A 108 -16.91 15.96 6.80
C LEU A 108 -16.81 15.62 5.32
N HIS A 109 -17.75 16.14 4.54
CA HIS A 109 -17.67 16.08 3.10
C HIS A 109 -18.05 17.41 2.48
N LEU A 110 -17.41 17.71 1.33
CA LEU A 110 -17.64 18.89 0.53
C LEU A 110 -18.02 18.46 -0.90
N ASN A 111 -19.10 19.06 -1.40
CA ASN A 111 -19.53 18.80 -2.76
C ASN A 111 -18.55 19.38 -3.79
N LYS A 112 -18.29 18.61 -4.85
CA LYS A 112 -17.39 18.97 -5.95
C LYS A 112 -17.78 20.27 -6.63
N GLU A 113 -19.06 20.46 -6.92
CA GLU A 113 -19.52 21.65 -7.65
C GLU A 113 -19.43 22.90 -6.78
N TYR A 114 -19.68 22.78 -5.48
CA TYR A 114 -19.45 23.87 -4.53
C TYR A 114 -17.99 24.30 -4.50
N MET A 115 -17.06 23.33 -4.38
CA MET A 115 -15.62 23.66 -4.43
C MET A 115 -15.22 24.28 -5.75
N ARG A 116 -15.75 23.79 -6.87
CA ARG A 116 -15.50 24.37 -8.20
C ARG A 116 -15.98 25.81 -8.32
N SER A 117 -17.15 26.15 -7.73
CA SER A 117 -17.63 27.54 -7.74
C SER A 117 -16.68 28.47 -6.97
N LEU A 118 -16.22 28.03 -5.78
CA LEU A 118 -15.24 28.78 -5.00
C LEU A 118 -13.92 28.99 -5.76
N PHE A 119 -13.43 27.95 -6.45
CA PHE A 119 -12.18 28.05 -7.23
C PHE A 119 -12.32 28.92 -8.49
N LYS A 120 -13.52 29.06 -9.03
CA LYS A 120 -13.79 30.01 -10.13
C LYS A 120 -13.79 31.47 -9.66
N GLU A 121 -14.31 31.71 -8.45
CA GLU A 121 -14.35 33.04 -7.84
C GLU A 121 -12.97 33.45 -7.28
N ASP A 122 -12.25 32.50 -6.66
CA ASP A 122 -10.91 32.67 -6.12
C ASP A 122 -9.95 31.60 -6.69
N SER A 123 -9.34 31.95 -7.83
CA SER A 123 -8.39 31.05 -8.49
C SER A 123 -7.12 30.77 -7.66
N GLN A 124 -6.73 31.70 -6.78
CA GLN A 124 -5.61 31.51 -5.87
C GLN A 124 -5.93 30.44 -4.83
N MET A 125 -7.15 30.44 -4.28
CA MET A 125 -7.64 29.38 -3.41
C MET A 125 -7.59 28.02 -4.11
N GLY A 126 -8.08 27.95 -5.34
CA GLY A 126 -8.02 26.74 -6.16
C GLY A 126 -6.59 26.24 -6.37
N TYR A 127 -5.66 27.13 -6.69
CA TYR A 127 -4.24 26.80 -6.87
C TYR A 127 -3.62 26.25 -5.57
N ILE A 128 -3.89 26.87 -4.41
CA ILE A 128 -3.38 26.42 -3.11
C ILE A 128 -3.90 25.01 -2.80
N VAL A 129 -5.21 24.80 -2.93
CA VAL A 129 -5.83 23.49 -2.63
C VAL A 129 -5.29 22.39 -3.56
N MET A 130 -5.19 22.64 -4.87
CA MET A 130 -4.69 21.67 -5.83
C MET A 130 -3.18 21.38 -5.64
N SER A 131 -2.39 22.41 -5.30
CA SER A 131 -0.96 22.25 -4.97
C SER A 131 -0.78 21.39 -3.71
N ASN A 132 -1.57 21.62 -2.66
CA ASN A 132 -1.57 20.82 -1.46
C ASN A 132 -2.01 19.38 -1.74
N LEU A 133 -3.06 19.18 -2.54
CA LEU A 133 -3.51 17.86 -2.97
C LEU A 133 -2.41 17.09 -3.70
N THR A 134 -1.72 17.74 -4.65
CA THR A 134 -0.60 17.12 -5.37
C THR A 134 0.52 16.70 -4.42
N ARG A 135 0.82 17.51 -3.39
CA ARG A 135 1.79 17.17 -2.34
C ARG A 135 1.35 15.94 -1.52
N VAL A 136 0.09 15.86 -1.13
CA VAL A 136 -0.49 14.71 -0.41
C VAL A 136 -0.41 13.46 -1.28
N MET A 137 -0.80 13.55 -2.55
CA MET A 137 -0.70 12.43 -3.51
C MET A 137 0.73 11.94 -3.66
N ARG A 138 1.70 12.87 -3.81
CA ARG A 138 3.12 12.52 -3.89
C ARG A 138 3.59 11.78 -2.63
N ALA A 139 3.24 12.27 -1.44
CA ALA A 139 3.63 11.64 -0.18
C ALA A 139 3.06 10.21 -0.07
N ARG A 140 1.80 10.02 -0.45
CA ARG A 140 1.18 8.67 -0.48
C ARG A 140 1.82 7.74 -1.51
N PHE A 141 2.14 8.26 -2.69
CA PHE A 141 2.85 7.47 -3.70
C PHE A 141 4.25 7.04 -3.21
N GLN A 142 4.99 7.94 -2.57
CA GLN A 142 6.29 7.60 -1.96
C GLN A 142 6.14 6.56 -0.84
N MET A 143 5.11 6.68 0.01
CA MET A 143 4.82 5.68 1.04
C MET A 143 4.49 4.32 0.43
N MET A 144 3.71 4.28 -0.66
CA MET A 144 3.44 3.06 -1.40
C MET A 144 4.72 2.45 -1.97
N GLN A 145 5.54 3.25 -2.65
CA GLN A 145 6.81 2.79 -3.19
C GLN A 145 7.68 2.18 -2.08
N SER A 146 7.85 2.87 -0.94
CA SER A 146 8.62 2.34 0.18
C SER A 146 8.02 1.05 0.75
N THR A 147 6.68 0.96 0.84
CA THR A 147 5.99 -0.23 1.33
C THR A 147 6.12 -1.40 0.36
N TYR A 148 6.08 -1.15 -0.96
CA TYR A 148 6.33 -2.16 -1.99
C TYR A 148 7.81 -2.55 -2.04
N SER A 149 8.73 -1.59 -1.99
CA SER A 149 10.17 -1.80 -1.95
C SER A 149 10.60 -2.67 -0.75
N PHE A 150 10.07 -2.39 0.43
CA PHE A 150 10.37 -3.16 1.65
C PHE A 150 9.82 -4.60 1.65
N ARG A 151 9.05 -5.02 0.64
CA ARG A 151 8.35 -6.31 0.65
C ARG A 151 8.72 -7.26 -0.46
N MET A 152 9.51 -6.84 -1.46
CA MET A 152 9.92 -7.75 -2.51
C MET A 152 11.06 -8.64 -2.01
N THR A 153 10.75 -9.91 -1.89
CA THR A 153 11.76 -10.94 -1.62
C THR A 153 12.01 -11.73 -2.90
N LYS A 154 13.23 -11.70 -3.38
CA LYS A 154 13.67 -12.47 -4.54
C LYS A 154 14.41 -13.71 -4.07
N ILE A 155 13.98 -14.87 -4.52
CA ILE A 155 14.63 -16.15 -4.25
C ILE A 155 15.21 -16.66 -5.56
N ILE A 156 16.52 -16.78 -5.63
CA ILE A 156 17.23 -17.20 -6.85
C ILE A 156 17.82 -18.60 -6.61
N VAL A 157 17.34 -19.58 -7.33
CA VAL A 157 17.92 -20.94 -7.31
C VAL A 157 18.96 -21.06 -8.44
N HIS A 158 20.20 -21.38 -8.10
CA HIS A 158 21.26 -21.48 -9.08
C HIS A 158 21.17 -22.84 -9.82
N MET A 159 20.82 -22.78 -11.11
CA MET A 159 20.43 -23.92 -11.95
C MET A 159 21.42 -24.20 -13.08
N ALA A 160 22.71 -23.89 -12.87
CA ALA A 160 23.77 -24.30 -13.80
C ALA A 160 24.01 -25.81 -13.77
N THR A 161 24.83 -26.33 -14.66
CA THR A 161 25.09 -27.77 -14.77
C THR A 161 25.49 -28.40 -13.43
N CYS A 162 26.37 -27.75 -12.66
CA CYS A 162 26.79 -28.24 -11.35
C CYS A 162 25.63 -28.26 -10.33
N GLY A 163 24.84 -27.18 -10.27
CA GLY A 163 23.68 -27.07 -9.40
C GLY A 163 22.60 -28.12 -9.72
N ILE A 164 22.34 -28.35 -11.01
CA ILE A 164 21.39 -29.39 -11.45
C ILE A 164 21.89 -30.78 -11.05
N ALA A 165 23.18 -31.06 -11.26
CA ALA A 165 23.80 -32.33 -10.88
C ALA A 165 23.77 -32.56 -9.34
N ALA A 166 23.94 -31.48 -8.56
CA ALA A 166 23.85 -31.49 -7.12
C ALA A 166 22.41 -31.54 -6.55
N GLY A 167 21.38 -31.43 -7.40
CA GLY A 167 19.98 -31.58 -6.98
C GLY A 167 19.16 -30.26 -6.93
N ALA A 168 19.60 -29.17 -7.52
CA ALA A 168 18.89 -27.87 -7.52
C ALA A 168 17.44 -27.97 -8.04
N LYS A 169 17.13 -28.93 -8.93
CA LYS A 169 15.74 -29.20 -9.37
C LYS A 169 14.84 -29.61 -8.22
N ASN A 170 15.35 -30.44 -7.28
CA ASN A 170 14.59 -30.88 -6.11
C ASN A 170 14.41 -29.72 -5.11
N VAL A 171 15.41 -28.84 -4.98
CA VAL A 171 15.36 -27.62 -4.18
C VAL A 171 14.29 -26.69 -4.74
N MET A 172 14.26 -26.44 -6.05
CA MET A 172 13.24 -25.65 -6.73
C MET A 172 11.84 -26.24 -6.49
N LYS A 173 11.69 -27.55 -6.64
CA LYS A 173 10.41 -28.23 -6.38
C LYS A 173 9.93 -28.03 -4.94
N ALA A 174 10.82 -28.14 -3.95
CA ALA A 174 10.51 -27.88 -2.56
C ALA A 174 10.06 -26.42 -2.32
N LEU A 175 10.77 -25.45 -2.93
CA LEU A 175 10.41 -24.05 -2.88
C LEU A 175 9.02 -23.79 -3.47
N MET A 176 8.72 -24.33 -4.64
CA MET A 176 7.41 -24.16 -5.29
C MET A 176 6.25 -24.75 -4.46
N ILE A 177 6.51 -25.85 -3.74
CA ILE A 177 5.53 -26.45 -2.81
C ILE A 177 5.26 -25.50 -1.64
N GLU A 178 6.29 -24.88 -1.07
CA GLU A 178 6.11 -23.90 0.02
C GLU A 178 5.41 -22.63 -0.48
N MET A 179 5.77 -22.15 -1.68
CA MET A 179 5.08 -21.01 -2.32
C MET A 179 3.58 -21.27 -2.53
N ALA A 180 3.20 -22.49 -2.95
CA ALA A 180 1.80 -22.84 -3.18
C ALA A 180 0.94 -22.87 -1.90
N LYS A 181 1.57 -22.93 -0.70
CA LYS A 181 0.85 -22.89 0.59
C LYS A 181 0.50 -21.50 1.07
N ILE A 182 1.07 -20.47 0.43
CA ILE A 182 0.91 -19.07 0.85
C ILE A 182 0.38 -18.24 -0.31
N ASP A 183 -0.51 -17.31 0.01
CA ASP A 183 -1.02 -16.31 -0.94
C ASP A 183 -0.24 -15.01 -0.74
N ARG A 184 1.00 -14.95 -1.29
CA ARG A 184 1.88 -13.78 -1.20
C ARG A 184 2.42 -13.40 -2.56
N GLU A 185 1.99 -12.26 -3.08
CA GLU A 185 2.43 -11.70 -4.37
C GLU A 185 3.82 -11.04 -4.30
N ASN A 186 4.39 -10.89 -3.11
CA ASN A 186 5.65 -10.17 -2.89
C ASN A 186 6.90 -11.04 -2.89
N ILE A 187 6.80 -12.30 -3.31
CA ILE A 187 7.94 -13.21 -3.44
C ILE A 187 8.11 -13.59 -4.91
N ILE A 188 9.27 -13.26 -5.45
CA ILE A 188 9.65 -13.61 -6.83
C ILE A 188 10.65 -14.76 -6.79
N VAL A 189 10.39 -15.82 -7.56
CA VAL A 189 11.30 -16.94 -7.72
C VAL A 189 11.93 -16.86 -9.12
N GLU A 190 13.27 -16.86 -9.14
CA GLU A 190 14.04 -16.84 -10.38
C GLU A 190 15.07 -17.98 -10.40
N THR A 191 15.60 -18.24 -11.59
CA THR A 191 16.75 -19.10 -11.77
C THR A 191 17.94 -18.30 -12.30
N ALA A 192 19.15 -18.64 -11.85
CA ALA A 192 20.37 -18.04 -12.34
C ALA A 192 21.41 -19.11 -12.67
N GLY A 193 22.47 -18.68 -13.33
CA GLY A 193 23.66 -19.50 -13.59
C GLY A 193 24.51 -19.73 -12.35
N CYS A 194 25.68 -20.37 -12.54
CA CYS A 194 26.62 -20.64 -11.46
C CYS A 194 27.26 -19.33 -10.95
N ILE A 195 27.41 -19.23 -9.63
CA ILE A 195 28.11 -18.12 -8.96
C ILE A 195 29.64 -18.39 -8.81
N GLY A 196 30.17 -19.42 -9.44
CA GLY A 196 31.58 -19.80 -9.33
C GLY A 196 31.91 -20.65 -8.09
N ARG A 197 30.92 -21.11 -7.34
CA ARG A 197 31.06 -21.90 -6.11
C ARG A 197 30.49 -23.32 -6.29
N CYS A 198 31.02 -24.04 -7.29
CA CYS A 198 30.50 -25.38 -7.65
C CYS A 198 30.62 -26.43 -6.54
N GLN A 199 31.55 -26.25 -5.59
CA GLN A 199 31.75 -27.19 -4.47
C GLN A 199 30.66 -27.09 -3.41
N SER A 200 29.93 -25.99 -3.35
CA SER A 200 28.87 -25.74 -2.37
C SER A 200 27.45 -25.81 -2.97
N GLU A 201 27.31 -26.36 -4.16
CA GLU A 201 26.00 -26.50 -4.82
C GLU A 201 25.14 -27.59 -4.14
N PRO A 202 23.81 -27.47 -4.12
CA PRO A 202 23.02 -26.39 -4.70
C PRO A 202 23.08 -25.10 -3.89
N ASN A 203 23.21 -23.95 -4.61
CA ASN A 203 23.18 -22.64 -3.99
C ASN A 203 21.82 -21.96 -4.20
N VAL A 204 21.38 -21.19 -3.19
CA VAL A 204 20.16 -20.35 -3.25
C VAL A 204 20.48 -18.98 -2.70
N THR A 205 20.14 -17.94 -3.45
CA THR A 205 20.23 -16.55 -2.98
C THR A 205 18.86 -16.05 -2.56
N VAL A 206 18.77 -15.50 -1.36
CA VAL A 206 17.60 -14.75 -0.88
C VAL A 206 18.00 -13.29 -0.82
N GLN A 207 17.33 -12.48 -1.63
CA GLN A 207 17.53 -11.05 -1.70
C GLN A 207 16.25 -10.34 -1.28
N LYS A 208 16.33 -9.59 -0.21
CA LYS A 208 15.28 -8.66 0.22
C LYS A 208 15.66 -7.27 -0.20
N GLU A 209 14.69 -6.50 -0.64
CA GLU A 209 14.94 -5.13 -1.05
C GLU A 209 15.41 -4.29 0.14
N GLY A 210 16.53 -3.58 -0.06
CA GLY A 210 17.19 -2.80 1.00
C GLY A 210 18.13 -3.59 1.91
N GLU A 211 18.28 -4.91 1.70
CA GLU A 211 19.22 -5.77 2.44
C GLU A 211 20.28 -6.36 1.50
N GLU A 212 21.44 -6.69 2.03
CA GLU A 212 22.47 -7.42 1.27
C GLU A 212 21.97 -8.82 0.93
N PRO A 213 22.22 -9.32 -0.30
CA PRO A 213 21.83 -10.65 -0.69
C PRO A 213 22.49 -11.73 0.18
N VAL A 214 21.72 -12.66 0.69
CA VAL A 214 22.21 -13.80 1.46
C VAL A 214 22.28 -15.03 0.57
N VAL A 215 23.47 -15.59 0.39
CA VAL A 215 23.69 -16.83 -0.38
C VAL A 215 23.77 -18.00 0.56
N TYR A 216 22.93 -18.99 0.35
CA TYR A 216 22.91 -20.26 1.07
C TYR A 216 23.59 -21.35 0.25
N GLN A 217 24.35 -22.22 0.91
CA GLN A 217 25.11 -23.30 0.31
C GLN A 217 24.59 -24.70 0.75
N ASP A 218 24.95 -25.74 -0.03
CA ASP A 218 24.56 -27.12 0.24
C ASP A 218 23.07 -27.29 0.53
N VAL A 219 22.23 -26.58 -0.23
CA VAL A 219 20.80 -26.48 0.04
C VAL A 219 20.11 -27.77 -0.39
N THR A 220 19.62 -28.53 0.58
CA THR A 220 18.72 -29.65 0.34
C THR A 220 17.26 -29.21 0.29
N PRO A 221 16.30 -30.04 -0.18
CA PRO A 221 14.88 -29.74 -0.11
C PRO A 221 14.39 -29.35 1.30
N ASP A 222 14.91 -29.99 2.34
CA ASP A 222 14.52 -29.70 3.73
C ASP A 222 15.12 -28.37 4.21
N ARG A 223 16.38 -28.10 3.87
CA ARG A 223 17.01 -26.80 4.13
C ARG A 223 16.28 -25.66 3.39
N MET A 224 15.82 -25.91 2.15
CA MET A 224 15.04 -24.92 1.41
C MET A 224 13.72 -24.58 2.13
N ARG A 225 13.00 -25.58 2.66
CA ARG A 225 11.80 -25.35 3.47
C ARG A 225 12.12 -24.50 4.71
N LEU A 226 13.23 -24.82 5.39
CA LEU A 226 13.67 -24.09 6.58
C LEU A 226 14.06 -22.63 6.23
N ILE A 227 14.84 -22.42 5.15
CA ILE A 227 15.20 -21.09 4.64
C ILE A 227 13.93 -20.28 4.34
N PHE A 228 12.97 -20.91 3.69
CA PHE A 228 11.71 -20.26 3.34
C PHE A 228 10.95 -19.84 4.60
N GLN A 229 10.77 -20.73 5.56
CA GLN A 229 10.05 -20.48 6.81
C GLN A 229 10.73 -19.44 7.70
N GLU A 230 12.04 -19.53 7.90
CA GLU A 230 12.75 -18.69 8.86
C GLU A 230 13.24 -17.39 8.22
N HIS A 231 13.92 -17.44 7.05
CA HIS A 231 14.45 -16.23 6.45
C HIS A 231 13.42 -15.49 5.60
N VAL A 232 12.76 -16.18 4.67
CA VAL A 232 11.83 -15.51 3.74
C VAL A 232 10.61 -14.96 4.49
N LEU A 233 9.97 -15.78 5.33
CA LEU A 233 8.73 -15.41 6.02
C LEU A 233 8.93 -14.63 7.32
N LYS A 234 9.96 -14.97 8.11
CA LYS A 234 10.20 -14.39 9.46
C LYS A 234 11.38 -13.42 9.52
N GLY A 235 12.21 -13.33 8.47
CA GLY A 235 13.37 -12.43 8.44
C GLY A 235 14.61 -12.94 9.17
N LYS A 236 14.60 -14.18 9.69
CA LYS A 236 15.72 -14.74 10.47
C LYS A 236 16.70 -15.47 9.55
N ILE A 237 17.89 -14.90 9.36
CA ILE A 237 18.98 -15.52 8.59
C ILE A 237 19.49 -16.78 9.31
N LEU A 238 19.71 -17.84 8.54
CA LEU A 238 20.29 -19.12 9.02
C LEU A 238 21.80 -19.10 8.79
N SER A 239 22.54 -18.50 9.72
CA SER A 239 23.97 -18.24 9.58
C SER A 239 24.81 -19.51 9.29
N ASP A 240 24.40 -20.67 9.82
CA ASP A 240 25.09 -21.95 9.62
C ASP A 240 25.01 -22.47 8.17
N LEU A 241 24.11 -21.92 7.36
CA LEU A 241 23.90 -22.31 5.96
C LEU A 241 24.38 -21.24 4.98
N VAL A 242 24.84 -20.09 5.47
CA VAL A 242 25.30 -18.98 4.63
C VAL A 242 26.67 -19.32 4.03
N LEU A 243 26.81 -19.03 2.74
CA LEU A 243 28.09 -19.14 2.04
C LEU A 243 29.04 -18.05 2.53
N ASN A 244 30.19 -18.43 3.05
CA ASN A 244 31.27 -17.54 3.51
C ASN A 244 32.23 -17.16 2.37
#